data_683fbf808803c961aa6fcb920afad1d4
#
_entry.id   683fbf808803c961aa6fcb920afad1d4
#
_cell.length_a   1.000
_cell.length_b   1.000
_cell.length_c   1.000
_cell.angle_alpha   90.00
_cell.angle_beta   90.00
_cell.angle_gamma   90.00
#
_symmetry.space_group_name_H-M   'P 1'
#
loop_
_entity.id
_entity.type
_entity.pdbx_description
1 polymer ?
#
loop_
_entity_poly.entity_id
_entity_poly.type
_entity_poly.pdbx_seq_one_letter_code
_entity_poly.pdbx_strand_id
1 'polypeptide(L)'
;MRIPTDVLAVLSDRTKTDGHRMVLVGPRLPPALYQRVNEVLEAVGGRWTKTEGAHLFPVHAAEALAPVFTTGEVVTLGEKRTLAQYFPTSDPVVGRLVALADLEPGMTVLEPSAGSGAIATAAAARGALVDCIERDPGYATVLSDSHVARRVQVADFLTIPAEPRFDRVLMNPPFTRGTDMAHVTHALRFLKPNGLLVSVMSWTVTEQTGSTAAFRKLVEQRGGLVEALPARAFSQSGTTVDTVLVTIPATRPADAQPTIWPVRDLPTQDVEELGNPADIAAEIVADLRKAVAAFEEVAAALTKPTPTTVPGDIEVS
;
A
#
# COMPACT_ATOMS: atom_id res chain seq x y z
N MET A 1 -2.66 -18.27 -3.49
CA MET A 1 -1.82 -19.49 -3.35
C MET A 1 -2.70 -20.73 -3.43
N ARG A 2 -2.34 -21.71 -4.24
CA ARG A 2 -3.06 -23.00 -4.29
C ARG A 2 -2.71 -23.83 -3.05
N ILE A 3 -3.72 -24.35 -2.36
CA ILE A 3 -3.53 -25.12 -1.13
C ILE A 3 -3.08 -26.54 -1.52
N PRO A 4 -2.00 -27.08 -0.91
CA PRO A 4 -1.59 -28.46 -1.13
C PRO A 4 -2.70 -29.45 -0.74
N THR A 5 -2.85 -30.53 -1.49
CA THR A 5 -3.94 -31.51 -1.33
C THR A 5 -3.97 -32.13 0.08
N ASP A 6 -2.81 -32.38 0.68
CA ASP A 6 -2.68 -32.92 2.03
C ASP A 6 -3.14 -31.92 3.12
N VAL A 7 -2.91 -30.62 2.90
CA VAL A 7 -3.38 -29.55 3.78
C VAL A 7 -4.90 -29.40 3.65
N LEU A 8 -5.42 -29.40 2.41
CA LEU A 8 -6.85 -29.28 2.14
C LEU A 8 -7.63 -30.46 2.77
N ALA A 9 -7.10 -31.68 2.66
CA ALA A 9 -7.68 -32.87 3.29
C ALA A 9 -7.76 -32.72 4.81
N VAL A 10 -6.69 -32.23 5.47
CA VAL A 10 -6.72 -32.00 6.91
C VAL A 10 -7.77 -30.96 7.28
N LEU A 11 -7.85 -29.85 6.55
CA LEU A 11 -8.83 -28.81 6.80
C LEU A 11 -10.26 -29.31 6.59
N SER A 12 -10.51 -30.10 5.54
CA SER A 12 -11.82 -30.67 5.24
C SER A 12 -12.27 -31.67 6.30
N ASP A 13 -11.38 -32.59 6.70
CA ASP A 13 -11.75 -33.74 7.52
C ASP A 13 -11.68 -33.46 9.02
N ARG A 14 -10.88 -32.47 9.45
CA ARG A 14 -10.56 -32.26 10.86
C ARG A 14 -10.99 -30.92 11.43
N THR A 15 -11.62 -30.05 10.63
CA THR A 15 -12.07 -28.76 11.12
C THR A 15 -13.43 -28.90 11.83
N LYS A 16 -13.52 -28.36 13.04
CA LYS A 16 -14.79 -28.06 13.71
C LYS A 16 -14.85 -26.57 14.02
N THR A 17 -15.97 -25.96 13.64
CA THR A 17 -16.22 -24.53 13.86
C THR A 17 -17.39 -24.36 14.81
N ASP A 18 -17.29 -23.34 15.69
CA ASP A 18 -18.35 -22.90 16.59
C ASP A 18 -18.26 -21.36 16.69
N GLY A 19 -19.18 -20.68 16.02
CA GLY A 19 -19.14 -19.22 15.88
C GLY A 19 -17.82 -18.75 15.28
N HIS A 20 -17.09 -17.92 16.01
CA HIS A 20 -15.77 -17.40 15.63
C HIS A 20 -14.60 -18.36 15.93
N ARG A 21 -14.89 -19.48 16.54
CA ARG A 21 -13.90 -20.43 17.03
C ARG A 21 -13.74 -21.62 16.06
N MET A 22 -12.50 -22.05 15.83
CA MET A 22 -12.18 -23.23 15.04
C MET A 22 -11.11 -24.07 15.74
N VAL A 23 -11.32 -25.39 15.76
CA VAL A 23 -10.38 -26.36 16.29
C VAL A 23 -10.09 -27.47 15.26
N LEU A 24 -8.87 -27.99 15.25
CA LEU A 24 -8.52 -29.21 14.55
C LEU A 24 -8.75 -30.40 15.48
N VAL A 25 -9.60 -31.33 15.06
CA VAL A 25 -9.91 -32.56 15.83
C VAL A 25 -9.07 -33.73 15.31
N GLY A 26 -8.89 -34.75 16.18
CA GLY A 26 -8.17 -35.98 15.85
C GLY A 26 -6.72 -35.99 16.33
N PRO A 27 -5.89 -36.95 15.89
CA PRO A 27 -4.54 -37.14 16.35
C PRO A 27 -3.64 -35.94 15.95
N ARG A 28 -2.58 -35.74 16.75
CA ARG A 28 -1.61 -34.65 16.51
C ARG A 28 -1.01 -34.75 15.12
N LEU A 29 -0.98 -33.64 14.39
CA LEU A 29 -0.36 -33.55 13.07
C LEU A 29 1.17 -33.54 13.19
N PRO A 30 1.90 -34.08 12.20
CA PRO A 30 3.33 -33.85 12.06
C PRO A 30 3.65 -32.35 12.02
N PRO A 31 4.74 -31.89 12.65
CA PRO A 31 5.02 -30.46 12.76
C PRO A 31 5.02 -29.68 11.44
N ALA A 32 5.63 -30.25 10.41
CA ALA A 32 5.68 -29.61 9.08
C ALA A 32 4.30 -29.49 8.41
N LEU A 33 3.41 -30.47 8.62
CA LEU A 33 2.04 -30.42 8.10
C LEU A 33 1.20 -29.42 8.91
N TYR A 34 1.35 -29.42 10.24
CA TYR A 34 0.67 -28.46 11.10
C TYR A 34 1.03 -27.02 10.74
N GLN A 35 2.32 -26.75 10.50
CA GLN A 35 2.79 -25.42 10.10
C GLN A 35 2.08 -24.95 8.82
N ARG A 36 2.02 -25.79 7.77
CA ARG A 36 1.34 -25.45 6.51
C ARG A 36 -0.18 -25.27 6.68
N VAL A 37 -0.81 -26.06 7.54
CA VAL A 37 -2.22 -25.89 7.90
C VAL A 37 -2.43 -24.56 8.60
N ASN A 38 -1.57 -24.22 9.57
CA ASN A 38 -1.62 -22.96 10.30
C ASN A 38 -1.44 -21.74 9.40
N GLU A 39 -0.52 -21.81 8.42
CA GLU A 39 -0.32 -20.76 7.41
C GLU A 39 -1.61 -20.48 6.61
N VAL A 40 -2.36 -21.51 6.25
CA VAL A 40 -3.67 -21.34 5.57
C VAL A 40 -4.69 -20.71 6.50
N LEU A 41 -4.77 -21.17 7.76
CA LEU A 41 -5.71 -20.62 8.75
C LEU A 41 -5.42 -19.13 9.05
N GLU A 42 -4.15 -18.79 9.21
CA GLU A 42 -3.73 -17.40 9.40
C GLU A 42 -4.02 -16.54 8.17
N ALA A 43 -3.85 -17.09 6.97
CA ALA A 43 -4.14 -16.40 5.71
C ALA A 43 -5.61 -16.02 5.54
N VAL A 44 -6.53 -16.79 6.14
CA VAL A 44 -7.97 -16.47 6.16
C VAL A 44 -8.40 -15.74 7.44
N GLY A 45 -7.45 -15.29 8.26
CA GLY A 45 -7.70 -14.45 9.43
C GLY A 45 -7.78 -15.17 10.77
N GLY A 46 -7.55 -16.49 10.81
CA GLY A 46 -7.52 -17.27 12.04
C GLY A 46 -6.26 -16.98 12.86
N ARG A 47 -6.42 -16.72 14.16
CA ARG A 47 -5.31 -16.52 15.09
C ARG A 47 -5.36 -17.57 16.20
N TRP A 48 -4.26 -18.31 16.39
CA TRP A 48 -4.15 -19.27 17.48
C TRP A 48 -4.15 -18.57 18.83
N THR A 49 -5.07 -18.97 19.69
CA THR A 49 -5.18 -18.47 21.05
C THR A 49 -4.96 -19.61 22.05
N LYS A 50 -3.89 -19.52 22.81
CA LYS A 50 -3.48 -20.57 23.75
C LYS A 50 -4.51 -20.79 24.86
N THR A 51 -5.15 -19.72 25.34
CA THR A 51 -6.20 -19.76 26.37
C THR A 51 -7.44 -20.51 25.91
N GLU A 52 -7.80 -20.36 24.63
CA GLU A 52 -8.97 -21.01 24.03
C GLU A 52 -8.65 -22.38 23.44
N GLY A 53 -7.36 -22.70 23.24
CA GLY A 53 -6.94 -23.90 22.54
C GLY A 53 -7.51 -24.00 21.11
N ALA A 54 -7.70 -22.87 20.45
CA ALA A 54 -8.41 -22.74 19.19
C ALA A 54 -7.86 -21.60 18.34
N HIS A 55 -8.16 -21.62 17.05
CA HIS A 55 -8.03 -20.45 16.18
C HIS A 55 -9.30 -19.60 16.28
N LEU A 56 -9.13 -18.30 16.57
CA LEU A 56 -10.21 -17.32 16.60
C LEU A 56 -10.20 -16.51 15.32
N PHE A 57 -11.37 -16.28 14.76
CA PHE A 57 -11.59 -15.51 13.53
C PHE A 57 -12.35 -14.22 13.84
N PRO A 58 -12.12 -13.14 13.10
CA PRO A 58 -12.87 -11.88 13.24
C PRO A 58 -14.34 -12.00 12.77
N VAL A 59 -14.64 -12.98 11.93
CA VAL A 59 -15.98 -13.36 11.43
C VAL A 59 -16.29 -14.81 11.83
N HIS A 60 -17.47 -15.32 11.50
CA HIS A 60 -17.78 -16.75 11.71
C HIS A 60 -16.72 -17.63 11.04
N ALA A 61 -16.11 -18.54 11.76
CA ALA A 61 -15.00 -19.37 11.26
C ALA A 61 -15.40 -20.21 10.04
N ALA A 62 -16.63 -20.68 9.98
CA ALA A 62 -17.17 -21.42 8.83
C ALA A 62 -17.23 -20.53 7.56
N GLU A 63 -17.61 -19.26 7.72
CA GLU A 63 -17.66 -18.29 6.62
C GLU A 63 -16.25 -17.92 6.14
N ALA A 64 -15.32 -17.69 7.06
CA ALA A 64 -13.92 -17.43 6.72
C ALA A 64 -13.25 -18.57 5.94
N LEU A 65 -13.64 -19.83 6.24
CA LEU A 65 -13.10 -21.03 5.62
C LEU A 65 -13.84 -21.45 4.33
N ALA A 66 -15.05 -20.98 4.08
CA ALA A 66 -15.85 -21.37 2.93
C ALA A 66 -15.12 -21.20 1.58
N PRO A 67 -14.40 -20.09 1.31
CA PRO A 67 -13.61 -19.94 0.08
C PRO A 67 -12.51 -21.01 -0.08
N VAL A 68 -11.86 -21.41 1.03
CA VAL A 68 -10.82 -22.46 1.04
C VAL A 68 -11.36 -23.78 0.50
N PHE A 69 -12.55 -24.17 0.95
CA PHE A 69 -13.18 -25.42 0.52
C PHE A 69 -13.78 -25.35 -0.89
N THR A 70 -14.25 -24.18 -1.31
CA THR A 70 -14.90 -24.00 -2.59
C THR A 70 -13.89 -23.91 -3.75
N THR A 71 -12.78 -23.18 -3.53
CA THR A 71 -11.82 -22.88 -4.60
C THR A 71 -10.54 -23.72 -4.53
N GLY A 72 -10.22 -24.27 -3.35
CA GLY A 72 -8.92 -24.91 -3.08
C GLY A 72 -7.75 -23.92 -3.11
N GLU A 73 -8.06 -22.62 -3.03
CA GLU A 73 -7.08 -21.54 -3.07
C GLU A 73 -7.27 -20.61 -1.86
N VAL A 74 -6.18 -20.05 -1.40
CA VAL A 74 -6.19 -19.00 -0.39
C VAL A 74 -5.38 -17.81 -0.87
N VAL A 75 -5.94 -16.64 -0.72
CA VAL A 75 -5.19 -15.39 -0.87
C VAL A 75 -4.58 -15.09 0.49
N THR A 76 -3.26 -15.22 0.60
CA THR A 76 -2.56 -14.93 1.86
C THR A 76 -2.79 -13.48 2.29
N LEU A 77 -2.68 -13.19 3.59
CA LEU A 77 -2.74 -11.81 4.09
C LEU A 77 -1.71 -10.92 3.39
N GLY A 78 -0.53 -11.47 3.04
CA GLY A 78 0.47 -10.75 2.25
C GLY A 78 -0.01 -10.47 0.82
N GLU A 79 -0.58 -11.47 0.14
CA GLU A 79 -1.16 -11.28 -1.19
C GLU A 79 -2.39 -10.36 -1.16
N LYS A 80 -3.27 -10.48 -0.16
CA LYS A 80 -4.39 -9.55 0.04
C LYS A 80 -3.90 -8.13 0.27
N ARG A 81 -2.87 -7.93 1.09
CA ARG A 81 -2.23 -6.62 1.33
C ARG A 81 -1.59 -6.08 0.05
N THR A 82 -0.89 -6.93 -0.70
CA THR A 82 -0.28 -6.55 -1.99
C THR A 82 -1.34 -6.24 -3.05
N LEU A 83 -2.39 -7.05 -3.16
CA LEU A 83 -3.50 -6.85 -4.10
C LEU A 83 -4.37 -5.64 -3.72
N ALA A 84 -4.66 -5.48 -2.43
CA ALA A 84 -5.41 -4.33 -1.91
C ALA A 84 -4.52 -3.09 -1.70
N GLN A 85 -3.20 -3.24 -1.80
CA GLN A 85 -2.22 -2.17 -1.52
C GLN A 85 -2.42 -1.55 -0.13
N TYR A 86 -2.89 -2.34 0.81
CA TYR A 86 -3.18 -1.88 2.16
C TYR A 86 -1.98 -2.07 3.08
N PHE A 87 -1.44 -0.96 3.53
CA PHE A 87 -0.39 -0.91 4.55
C PHE A 87 -0.91 -0.09 5.74
N PRO A 88 -1.20 -0.74 6.88
CA PRO A 88 -1.63 -0.02 8.08
C PRO A 88 -0.65 1.10 8.42
N THR A 89 -1.17 2.30 8.66
CA THR A 89 -0.35 3.42 9.10
C THR A 89 0.05 3.20 10.55
N SER A 90 1.35 3.22 10.85
CA SER A 90 1.87 3.02 12.21
C SER A 90 1.53 4.21 13.11
N ASP A 91 1.37 3.97 14.42
CA ASP A 91 0.99 5.01 15.39
C ASP A 91 1.90 6.25 15.36
N PRO A 92 3.25 6.14 15.24
CA PRO A 92 4.11 7.32 15.12
C PRO A 92 3.82 8.16 13.87
N VAL A 93 3.54 7.50 12.73
CA VAL A 93 3.21 8.19 11.47
C VAL A 93 1.83 8.84 11.56
N VAL A 94 0.83 8.16 12.13
CA VAL A 94 -0.49 8.72 12.42
C VAL A 94 -0.38 9.94 13.31
N GLY A 95 0.39 9.85 14.40
CA GLY A 95 0.60 10.95 15.33
C GLY A 95 1.22 12.17 14.65
N ARG A 96 2.23 11.97 13.78
CA ARG A 96 2.87 13.06 13.04
C ARG A 96 1.93 13.67 12.00
N LEU A 97 1.20 12.85 11.27
CA LEU A 97 0.22 13.28 10.26
C LEU A 97 -0.88 14.15 10.90
N VAL A 98 -1.44 13.72 12.03
CA VAL A 98 -2.46 14.48 12.77
C VAL A 98 -1.89 15.76 13.36
N ALA A 99 -0.63 15.77 13.84
CA ALA A 99 0.03 16.98 14.34
C ALA A 99 0.21 18.03 13.23
N LEU A 100 0.60 17.62 12.02
CA LEU A 100 0.72 18.53 10.87
C LEU A 100 -0.63 19.05 10.37
N ALA A 101 -1.71 18.32 10.63
CA ALA A 101 -3.04 18.72 10.21
C ALA A 101 -3.63 19.88 11.02
N ASP A 102 -3.08 20.18 12.18
CA ASP A 102 -3.54 21.25 13.08
C ASP A 102 -5.06 21.21 13.24
N LEU A 103 -5.53 20.10 13.82
CA LEU A 103 -6.95 19.82 13.98
C LEU A 103 -7.54 20.57 15.17
N GLU A 104 -8.65 21.25 14.92
CA GLU A 104 -9.51 21.84 15.95
C GLU A 104 -10.82 21.04 16.09
N PRO A 105 -11.43 20.99 17.30
CA PRO A 105 -12.71 20.36 17.49
C PRO A 105 -13.80 20.91 16.55
N GLY A 106 -14.56 20.02 15.94
CA GLY A 106 -15.63 20.38 15.00
C GLY A 106 -15.18 20.56 13.55
N MET A 107 -13.88 20.55 13.24
CA MET A 107 -13.41 20.53 11.85
C MET A 107 -13.91 19.29 11.12
N THR A 108 -14.29 19.48 9.85
CA THR A 108 -14.67 18.38 8.95
C THR A 108 -13.42 17.79 8.29
N VAL A 109 -13.22 16.49 8.43
CA VAL A 109 -12.08 15.75 7.91
C VAL A 109 -12.53 14.69 6.93
N LEU A 110 -11.84 14.56 5.80
CA LEU A 110 -11.99 13.42 4.89
C LEU A 110 -10.77 12.50 5.00
N GLU A 111 -11.00 11.21 5.21
CA GLU A 111 -10.01 10.15 4.99
C GLU A 111 -10.42 9.30 3.79
N PRO A 112 -9.83 9.50 2.59
CA PRO A 112 -10.33 8.91 1.34
C PRO A 112 -9.77 7.52 1.01
N SER A 113 -9.01 6.91 1.90
CA SER A 113 -8.46 5.55 1.78
C SER A 113 -8.26 4.99 3.19
N ALA A 114 -9.38 4.84 3.91
CA ALA A 114 -9.38 4.77 5.35
C ALA A 114 -8.87 3.43 5.93
N GLY A 115 -8.94 2.35 5.17
CA GLY A 115 -8.54 1.03 5.67
C GLY A 115 -9.24 0.68 6.96
N SER A 116 -8.49 0.30 7.99
CA SER A 116 -9.03 0.01 9.32
C SER A 116 -9.31 1.25 10.19
N GLY A 117 -9.05 2.48 9.69
CA GLY A 117 -9.40 3.72 10.37
C GLY A 117 -8.40 4.23 11.40
N ALA A 118 -7.13 3.91 11.27
CA ALA A 118 -6.12 4.41 12.21
C ALA A 118 -6.02 5.94 12.22
N ILE A 119 -6.03 6.56 11.05
CA ILE A 119 -6.01 8.03 10.90
C ILE A 119 -7.35 8.62 11.36
N ALA A 120 -8.49 8.03 10.95
CA ALA A 120 -9.82 8.47 11.39
C ALA A 120 -9.95 8.49 12.91
N THR A 121 -9.50 7.41 13.56
CA THR A 121 -9.52 7.29 15.02
C THR A 121 -8.71 8.41 15.68
N ALA A 122 -7.52 8.67 15.20
CA ALA A 122 -6.67 9.71 15.75
C ALA A 122 -7.22 11.13 15.49
N ALA A 123 -7.86 11.36 14.34
CA ALA A 123 -8.52 12.63 14.02
C ALA A 123 -9.77 12.84 14.88
N ALA A 124 -10.61 11.82 15.04
CA ALA A 124 -11.79 11.87 15.90
C ALA A 124 -11.43 12.12 17.39
N ALA A 125 -10.33 11.54 17.86
CA ALA A 125 -9.81 11.81 19.21
C ALA A 125 -9.41 13.29 19.43
N ARG A 126 -9.20 14.06 18.36
CA ARG A 126 -9.01 15.52 18.41
C ARG A 126 -10.31 16.32 18.27
N GLY A 127 -11.47 15.66 18.29
CA GLY A 127 -12.78 16.26 18.16
C GLY A 127 -13.20 16.58 16.72
N ALA A 128 -12.50 16.05 15.71
CA ALA A 128 -12.85 16.23 14.31
C ALA A 128 -14.08 15.38 13.91
N LEU A 129 -14.83 15.87 12.94
CA LEU A 129 -15.96 15.18 12.32
C LEU A 129 -15.46 14.46 11.06
N VAL A 130 -15.17 13.16 11.17
CA VAL A 130 -14.49 12.41 10.11
C VAL A 130 -15.49 11.72 9.18
N ASP A 131 -15.33 11.93 7.88
CA ASP A 131 -15.95 11.14 6.81
C ASP A 131 -14.87 10.25 6.18
N CYS A 132 -15.20 8.98 5.97
CA CYS A 132 -14.28 7.99 5.41
C CYS A 132 -14.79 7.45 4.08
N ILE A 133 -13.87 7.22 3.15
CA ILE A 133 -14.12 6.43 1.94
C ILE A 133 -13.16 5.25 1.97
N GLU A 134 -13.70 4.05 1.77
CA GLU A 134 -12.92 2.82 1.73
C GLU A 134 -13.44 1.93 0.60
N ARG A 135 -12.52 1.38 -0.19
CA ARG A 135 -12.90 0.53 -1.32
C ARG A 135 -13.24 -0.90 -0.91
N ASP A 136 -12.55 -1.41 0.12
CA ASP A 136 -12.77 -2.77 0.63
C ASP A 136 -13.98 -2.79 1.57
N PRO A 137 -15.05 -3.57 1.25
CA PRO A 137 -16.24 -3.64 2.09
C PRO A 137 -15.97 -4.18 3.50
N GLY A 138 -14.97 -5.07 3.66
CA GLY A 138 -14.61 -5.65 4.95
C GLY A 138 -14.01 -4.59 5.88
N TYR A 139 -13.09 -3.76 5.40
CA TYR A 139 -12.56 -2.62 6.17
C TYR A 139 -13.63 -1.57 6.44
N ALA A 140 -14.48 -1.27 5.45
CA ALA A 140 -15.57 -0.32 5.63
C ALA A 140 -16.57 -0.77 6.70
N THR A 141 -16.84 -2.08 6.83
CA THR A 141 -17.65 -2.64 7.92
C THR A 141 -16.97 -2.40 9.26
N VAL A 142 -15.70 -2.75 9.42
CA VAL A 142 -14.93 -2.52 10.65
C VAL A 142 -14.97 -1.04 11.05
N LEU A 143 -14.81 -0.14 10.08
CA LEU A 143 -14.86 1.29 10.31
C LEU A 143 -16.25 1.77 10.77
N SER A 144 -17.31 1.26 10.15
CA SER A 144 -18.69 1.58 10.53
C SER A 144 -19.02 1.10 11.93
N ASP A 145 -18.60 -0.11 12.28
CA ASP A 145 -18.84 -0.71 13.61
C ASP A 145 -18.05 0.00 14.72
N SER A 146 -16.93 0.62 14.40
CA SER A 146 -16.13 1.39 15.36
C SER A 146 -16.80 2.70 15.79
N HIS A 147 -17.77 3.20 15.05
CA HIS A 147 -18.45 4.48 15.26
C HIS A 147 -17.52 5.71 15.33
N VAL A 148 -16.30 5.59 14.82
CA VAL A 148 -15.29 6.66 14.79
C VAL A 148 -15.60 7.68 13.71
N ALA A 149 -16.06 7.20 12.56
CA ALA A 149 -16.41 8.06 11.43
C ALA A 149 -17.90 8.47 11.51
N ARG A 150 -18.18 9.74 11.20
CA ARG A 150 -19.54 10.25 11.04
C ARG A 150 -20.23 9.58 9.84
N ARG A 151 -19.48 9.28 8.79
CA ARG A 151 -19.93 8.64 7.56
C ARG A 151 -18.84 7.73 7.00
N VAL A 152 -19.22 6.53 6.59
CA VAL A 152 -18.38 5.60 5.83
C VAL A 152 -19.03 5.33 4.48
N GLN A 153 -18.29 5.50 3.40
CA GLN A 153 -18.74 5.22 2.05
C GLN A 153 -17.87 4.14 1.40
N VAL A 154 -18.48 3.06 0.94
CA VAL A 154 -17.79 2.00 0.18
C VAL A 154 -17.70 2.43 -1.27
N ALA A 155 -16.51 2.84 -1.73
CA ALA A 155 -16.29 3.27 -3.11
C ALA A 155 -14.80 3.34 -3.46
N ASP A 156 -14.49 3.34 -4.76
CA ASP A 156 -13.20 3.83 -5.24
C ASP A 156 -13.19 5.36 -5.17
N PHE A 157 -12.28 5.90 -4.37
CA PHE A 157 -12.18 7.33 -4.14
C PHE A 157 -12.03 8.16 -5.42
N LEU A 158 -11.27 7.67 -6.40
CA LEU A 158 -11.05 8.39 -7.66
C LEU A 158 -12.32 8.56 -8.50
N THR A 159 -13.38 7.78 -8.22
CA THR A 159 -14.67 7.88 -8.90
C THR A 159 -15.65 8.85 -8.24
N ILE A 160 -15.36 9.32 -7.03
CA ILE A 160 -16.27 10.19 -6.27
C ILE A 160 -16.20 11.62 -6.83
N PRO A 161 -17.34 12.23 -7.18
CA PRO A 161 -17.37 13.63 -7.56
C PRO A 161 -16.85 14.53 -6.44
N ALA A 162 -15.93 15.42 -6.78
CA ALA A 162 -15.28 16.28 -5.81
C ALA A 162 -16.13 17.51 -5.51
N GLU A 163 -16.34 17.80 -4.22
CA GLU A 163 -17.01 18.98 -3.71
C GLU A 163 -16.16 19.60 -2.58
N PRO A 164 -15.86 20.91 -2.62
CA PRO A 164 -15.07 21.60 -1.57
C PRO A 164 -15.89 21.75 -0.28
N ARG A 165 -15.75 20.80 0.65
CA ARG A 165 -16.51 20.79 1.90
C ARG A 165 -15.75 20.39 3.15
N PHE A 166 -14.47 20.02 3.01
CA PHE A 166 -13.65 19.57 4.14
C PHE A 166 -12.63 20.64 4.56
N ASP A 167 -12.44 20.77 5.85
CA ASP A 167 -11.38 21.61 6.42
C ASP A 167 -10.03 20.93 6.29
N ARG A 168 -10.00 19.60 6.38
CA ARG A 168 -8.80 18.79 6.26
C ARG A 168 -9.05 17.55 5.40
N VAL A 169 -8.01 17.13 4.69
CA VAL A 169 -7.92 15.79 4.11
C VAL A 169 -6.68 15.11 4.68
N LEU A 170 -6.86 13.96 5.29
CA LEU A 170 -5.79 13.15 5.89
C LEU A 170 -5.77 11.79 5.22
N MET A 171 -4.61 11.36 4.73
CA MET A 171 -4.60 10.14 3.93
C MET A 171 -3.25 9.41 3.90
N ASN A 172 -3.35 8.09 3.75
CA ASN A 172 -2.28 7.19 3.36
C ASN A 172 -2.75 6.42 2.11
N PRO A 173 -2.64 6.99 0.91
CA PRO A 173 -3.16 6.38 -0.31
C PRO A 173 -2.30 5.20 -0.78
N PRO A 174 -2.80 4.34 -1.70
CA PRO A 174 -1.99 3.31 -2.31
C PRO A 174 -0.85 3.91 -3.15
N PHE A 175 0.38 3.34 -3.05
CA PHE A 175 1.59 3.89 -3.69
C PHE A 175 1.89 3.34 -5.09
N THR A 176 1.20 2.30 -5.53
CA THR A 176 1.52 1.57 -6.75
C THR A 176 1.37 2.45 -7.99
N ARG A 177 2.39 2.50 -8.83
CA ARG A 177 2.38 3.20 -10.13
C ARG A 177 1.99 4.67 -10.06
N GLY A 178 2.32 5.37 -8.98
CA GLY A 178 1.98 6.79 -8.80
C GLY A 178 0.50 7.05 -8.48
N THR A 179 -0.22 6.05 -8.00
CA THR A 179 -1.62 6.18 -7.58
C THR A 179 -1.78 7.17 -6.42
N ASP A 180 -0.78 7.27 -5.54
CA ASP A 180 -0.70 8.25 -4.48
C ASP A 180 -0.80 9.70 -5.01
N MET A 181 -0.07 10.03 -6.07
CA MET A 181 -0.14 11.36 -6.70
C MET A 181 -1.54 11.65 -7.27
N ALA A 182 -2.17 10.64 -7.91
CA ALA A 182 -3.53 10.77 -8.45
C ALA A 182 -4.55 11.01 -7.32
N HIS A 183 -4.45 10.23 -6.23
CA HIS A 183 -5.32 10.38 -5.05
C HIS A 183 -5.16 11.76 -4.40
N VAL A 184 -3.93 12.21 -4.16
CA VAL A 184 -3.66 13.53 -3.58
C VAL A 184 -4.17 14.65 -4.48
N THR A 185 -3.92 14.57 -5.79
CA THR A 185 -4.41 15.57 -6.75
C THR A 185 -5.94 15.64 -6.76
N HIS A 186 -6.61 14.48 -6.68
CA HIS A 186 -8.06 14.41 -6.59
C HIS A 186 -8.57 14.95 -5.26
N ALA A 187 -7.92 14.58 -4.14
CA ALA A 187 -8.28 14.96 -2.79
C ALA A 187 -8.24 16.48 -2.53
N LEU A 188 -7.33 17.20 -3.16
CA LEU A 188 -7.25 18.65 -3.08
C LEU A 188 -8.53 19.37 -3.52
N ARG A 189 -9.34 18.72 -4.37
CA ARG A 189 -10.61 19.26 -4.88
C ARG A 189 -11.74 19.15 -3.86
N PHE A 190 -11.54 18.43 -2.77
CA PHE A 190 -12.50 18.29 -1.66
C PHE A 190 -12.30 19.33 -0.56
N LEU A 191 -11.17 20.05 -0.58
CA LEU A 191 -10.84 21.04 0.43
C LEU A 191 -11.61 22.33 0.23
N LYS A 192 -12.07 22.90 1.35
CA LYS A 192 -12.49 24.30 1.41
C LYS A 192 -11.30 25.24 1.06
N PRO A 193 -11.54 26.52 0.71
CA PRO A 193 -10.47 27.45 0.32
C PRO A 193 -9.31 27.56 1.34
N ASN A 194 -9.61 27.48 2.64
CA ASN A 194 -8.61 27.51 3.72
C ASN A 194 -8.24 26.10 4.24
N GLY A 195 -8.57 25.07 3.49
CA GLY A 195 -8.34 23.70 3.88
C GLY A 195 -6.88 23.27 3.70
N LEU A 196 -6.53 22.16 4.37
CA LEU A 196 -5.19 21.59 4.34
C LEU A 196 -5.27 20.09 4.07
N LEU A 197 -4.42 19.60 3.18
CA LEU A 197 -4.21 18.18 2.95
C LEU A 197 -2.89 17.75 3.60
N VAL A 198 -2.90 16.63 4.31
CA VAL A 198 -1.70 15.94 4.79
C VAL A 198 -1.75 14.50 4.33
N SER A 199 -0.74 14.07 3.61
CA SER A 199 -0.67 12.73 3.02
C SER A 199 0.66 12.06 3.28
N VAL A 200 0.61 10.77 3.60
CA VAL A 200 1.77 9.90 3.40
C VAL A 200 1.91 9.64 1.92
N MET A 201 3.12 9.70 1.41
CA MET A 201 3.42 9.42 0.00
C MET A 201 4.70 8.59 -0.14
N SER A 202 4.82 7.87 -1.24
CA SER A 202 6.06 7.19 -1.59
C SER A 202 7.21 8.18 -1.73
N TRP A 203 8.41 7.78 -1.33
CA TRP A 203 9.63 8.57 -1.54
C TRP A 203 9.82 9.00 -3.00
N THR A 204 9.33 8.21 -3.96
CA THR A 204 9.48 8.50 -5.39
C THR A 204 8.98 9.87 -5.80
N VAL A 205 8.06 10.49 -5.04
CA VAL A 205 7.57 11.87 -5.33
C VAL A 205 8.66 12.93 -5.12
N THR A 206 9.73 12.60 -4.41
CA THR A 206 10.87 13.51 -4.20
C THR A 206 11.84 13.51 -5.39
N GLU A 207 11.78 12.48 -6.23
CA GLU A 207 12.64 12.35 -7.39
C GLU A 207 12.17 13.25 -8.53
N GLN A 208 13.10 13.94 -9.19
CA GLN A 208 12.79 14.83 -10.30
C GLN A 208 12.77 14.06 -11.62
N THR A 209 11.71 13.25 -11.82
CA THR A 209 11.49 12.48 -13.05
C THR A 209 10.32 13.06 -13.85
N GLY A 210 10.17 12.66 -15.11
CA GLY A 210 9.05 13.11 -15.95
C GLY A 210 7.67 12.79 -15.35
N SER A 211 7.54 11.65 -14.66
CA SER A 211 6.27 11.21 -14.03
C SER A 211 5.91 12.00 -12.78
N THR A 212 6.87 12.55 -12.05
CA THR A 212 6.66 13.30 -10.80
C THR A 212 6.67 14.82 -10.98
N ALA A 213 7.19 15.31 -12.10
CA ALA A 213 7.41 16.75 -12.34
C ALA A 213 6.12 17.58 -12.20
N ALA A 214 5.00 17.10 -12.74
CA ALA A 214 3.73 17.81 -12.65
C ALA A 214 3.21 17.88 -11.20
N PHE A 215 3.33 16.79 -10.45
CA PHE A 215 2.95 16.73 -9.04
C PHE A 215 3.82 17.64 -8.18
N ARG A 216 5.15 17.61 -8.37
CA ARG A 216 6.09 18.50 -7.66
C ARG A 216 5.74 19.96 -7.90
N LYS A 217 5.50 20.34 -9.14
CA LYS A 217 5.07 21.68 -9.51
C LYS A 217 3.76 22.08 -8.83
N LEU A 218 2.79 21.16 -8.72
CA LEU A 218 1.53 21.39 -8.00
C LEU A 218 1.79 21.70 -6.52
N VAL A 219 2.63 20.92 -5.84
CA VAL A 219 2.99 21.11 -4.42
C VAL A 219 3.69 22.46 -4.24
N GLU A 220 4.68 22.78 -5.07
CA GLU A 220 5.44 24.04 -5.03
C GLU A 220 4.54 25.27 -5.28
N GLN A 221 3.66 25.20 -6.27
CA GLN A 221 2.72 26.27 -6.58
C GLN A 221 1.75 26.56 -5.44
N ARG A 222 1.40 25.54 -4.65
CA ARG A 222 0.54 25.69 -3.48
C ARG A 222 1.29 26.03 -2.18
N GLY A 223 2.62 26.12 -2.23
CA GLY A 223 3.45 26.35 -1.03
C GLY A 223 3.42 25.17 -0.07
N GLY A 224 3.35 23.96 -0.62
CA GLY A 224 3.34 22.72 0.16
C GLY A 224 4.68 22.44 0.82
N LEU A 225 4.66 21.67 1.90
CA LEU A 225 5.83 21.22 2.65
C LEU A 225 6.00 19.72 2.50
N VAL A 226 7.25 19.27 2.53
CA VAL A 226 7.59 17.84 2.42
C VAL A 226 8.56 17.49 3.55
N GLU A 227 8.20 16.46 4.32
CA GLU A 227 8.99 15.96 5.44
C GLU A 227 9.33 14.50 5.22
N ALA A 228 10.60 14.13 5.32
CA ALA A 228 11.02 12.72 5.28
C ALA A 228 10.55 11.98 6.54
N LEU A 229 9.94 10.82 6.36
CA LEU A 229 9.68 9.93 7.47
C LEU A 229 10.93 9.09 7.77
N PRO A 230 11.11 8.64 9.02
CA PRO A 230 12.21 7.75 9.36
C PRO A 230 12.26 6.53 8.43
N ALA A 231 13.46 6.08 8.10
CA ALA A 231 13.64 4.87 7.31
C ALA A 231 12.86 3.71 7.94
N ARG A 232 12.17 2.92 7.11
CA ARG A 232 11.36 1.78 7.55
C ARG A 232 10.18 2.14 8.47
N ALA A 233 9.64 3.35 8.40
CA ALA A 233 8.46 3.77 9.17
C ALA A 233 7.25 2.82 9.01
N PHE A 234 7.21 2.04 7.93
CA PHE A 234 6.20 1.03 7.62
C PHE A 234 6.69 -0.42 7.68
N SER A 235 7.86 -0.69 8.26
CA SER A 235 8.41 -2.06 8.36
C SER A 235 7.48 -3.01 9.11
N GLN A 236 6.83 -2.56 10.17
CA GLN A 236 5.83 -3.33 10.91
C GLN A 236 4.57 -3.62 10.09
N SER A 237 4.29 -2.80 9.08
CA SER A 237 3.16 -2.97 8.16
C SER A 237 3.49 -3.88 6.97
N GLY A 238 4.72 -4.40 6.91
CA GLY A 238 5.16 -5.38 5.89
C GLY A 238 5.66 -4.76 4.59
N THR A 239 6.05 -3.48 4.59
CA THR A 239 6.72 -2.82 3.46
C THR A 239 8.02 -2.13 3.89
N THR A 240 8.99 -2.12 2.99
CA THR A 240 10.26 -1.40 3.15
C THR A 240 10.31 -0.11 2.35
N VAL A 241 9.17 0.33 1.81
CA VAL A 241 9.09 1.55 1.02
C VAL A 241 9.37 2.76 1.91
N ASP A 242 10.38 3.55 1.56
CA ASP A 242 10.61 4.83 2.20
C ASP A 242 9.51 5.81 1.81
N THR A 243 9.12 6.63 2.74
CA THR A 243 7.96 7.51 2.62
C THR A 243 8.25 8.92 3.10
N VAL A 244 7.41 9.84 2.64
CA VAL A 244 7.40 11.25 3.07
C VAL A 244 6.00 11.62 3.52
N LEU A 245 5.90 12.66 4.37
CA LEU A 245 4.67 13.39 4.60
C LEU A 245 4.66 14.64 3.71
N VAL A 246 3.58 14.81 2.97
CA VAL A 246 3.37 15.99 2.13
C VAL A 246 2.17 16.77 2.68
N THR A 247 2.40 18.04 2.96
CA THR A 247 1.36 18.96 3.44
C THR A 247 1.06 19.97 2.34
N ILE A 248 -0.19 20.07 1.89
CA ILE A 248 -0.58 20.91 0.76
C ILE A 248 -1.79 21.77 1.14
N PRO A 249 -1.66 23.10 1.25
CA PRO A 249 -2.80 23.98 1.46
C PRO A 249 -3.68 24.07 0.21
N ALA A 250 -4.98 24.21 0.39
CA ALA A 250 -5.93 24.42 -0.69
C ALA A 250 -5.61 25.68 -1.49
N THR A 251 -5.21 26.74 -0.81
CA THR A 251 -4.76 28.01 -1.39
C THR A 251 -3.36 28.33 -0.86
N ARG A 252 -2.48 28.81 -1.73
CA ARG A 252 -1.11 29.18 -1.33
C ARG A 252 -1.15 30.27 -0.27
N PRO A 253 -0.55 30.07 0.92
CA PRO A 253 -0.38 31.13 1.91
C PRO A 253 0.47 32.29 1.36
N ALA A 254 0.19 33.52 1.81
CA ALA A 254 0.94 34.71 1.36
C ALA A 254 2.41 34.68 1.80
N ASP A 255 2.69 34.04 2.94
CA ASP A 255 4.00 33.86 3.57
C ASP A 255 4.64 32.49 3.26
N ALA A 256 4.08 31.74 2.30
CA ALA A 256 4.56 30.40 1.97
C ALA A 256 6.03 30.42 1.54
N GLN A 257 6.84 29.67 2.25
CA GLN A 257 8.24 29.44 1.93
C GLN A 257 8.39 28.54 0.69
N PRO A 258 9.54 28.54 0.02
CA PRO A 258 9.83 27.58 -1.03
C PRO A 258 9.75 26.15 -0.51
N THR A 259 9.15 25.26 -1.30
CA THR A 259 9.11 23.82 -0.99
C THR A 259 10.52 23.23 -1.05
N ILE A 260 10.96 22.64 0.06
CA ILE A 260 12.21 21.90 0.14
C ILE A 260 11.88 20.42 0.01
N TRP A 261 12.44 19.78 -1.01
CA TRP A 261 12.30 18.34 -1.22
C TRP A 261 13.44 17.63 -0.49
N PRO A 262 13.14 16.64 0.37
CA PRO A 262 14.18 15.87 1.04
C PRO A 262 15.01 15.09 0.01
N VAL A 263 16.30 15.03 0.27
CA VAL A 263 17.26 14.22 -0.50
C VAL A 263 17.60 13.01 0.37
N ARG A 264 17.74 11.83 -0.25
CA ARG A 264 18.26 10.67 0.49
C ARG A 264 19.69 10.99 0.92
N ASP A 265 19.95 10.84 2.21
CA ASP A 265 21.33 10.67 2.64
C ASP A 265 21.81 9.35 2.04
N LEU A 266 22.51 9.45 0.92
CA LEU A 266 23.32 8.34 0.46
C LEU A 266 24.31 8.07 1.61
N PRO A 267 24.48 6.79 2.04
CA PRO A 267 25.55 6.51 2.96
C PRO A 267 26.80 7.13 2.34
N THR A 268 27.39 8.10 3.04
CA THR A 268 28.70 8.59 2.70
C THR A 268 29.61 7.37 2.85
N GLN A 269 29.82 6.63 1.77
CA GLN A 269 31.01 5.82 1.64
C GLN A 269 32.14 6.81 1.89
N ASP A 270 33.02 6.49 2.84
CA ASP A 270 34.14 7.35 3.13
C ASP A 270 34.78 7.77 1.82
N VAL A 271 34.84 9.08 1.58
CA VAL A 271 35.33 9.64 0.32
C VAL A 271 36.75 9.16 0.03
N GLU A 272 37.45 8.69 1.07
CA GLU A 272 38.77 8.05 1.00
C GLU A 272 38.72 6.63 0.39
N GLU A 273 37.58 5.92 0.41
CA GLU A 273 37.40 4.61 -0.26
C GLU A 273 36.93 4.75 -1.72
N LEU A 274 36.44 5.90 -2.08
CA LEU A 274 35.97 6.20 -3.43
C LEU A 274 37.15 6.53 -4.37
N GLY A 275 38.09 5.78 -4.65
CA GLY A 275 39.16 5.97 -5.62
C GLY A 275 39.22 7.33 -6.38
N ASN A 276 40.14 7.48 -7.29
CA ASN A 276 40.25 8.71 -8.08
C ASN A 276 38.94 8.95 -8.90
N PRO A 277 38.32 10.13 -8.88
CA PRO A 277 37.09 10.45 -9.65
C PRO A 277 37.20 10.14 -11.16
N ALA A 278 38.40 10.22 -11.74
CA ALA A 278 38.64 9.86 -13.12
C ALA A 278 38.50 8.36 -13.37
N ASP A 279 38.92 7.51 -12.43
CA ASP A 279 38.81 6.06 -12.55
C ASP A 279 37.34 5.61 -12.39
N ILE A 280 36.60 6.22 -11.47
CA ILE A 280 35.15 5.99 -11.29
C ILE A 280 34.39 6.40 -12.56
N ALA A 281 34.70 7.55 -13.11
CA ALA A 281 34.09 8.00 -14.36
C ALA A 281 34.39 7.04 -15.52
N ALA A 282 35.62 6.52 -15.63
CA ALA A 282 36.02 5.53 -16.63
C ALA A 282 35.25 4.21 -16.46
N GLU A 283 35.05 3.75 -15.22
CA GLU A 283 34.31 2.53 -14.91
C GLU A 283 32.82 2.68 -15.28
N ILE A 284 32.17 3.80 -14.90
CA ILE A 284 30.78 4.12 -15.29
C ILE A 284 30.63 4.14 -16.80
N VAL A 285 31.55 4.75 -17.52
CA VAL A 285 31.53 4.78 -19.01
C VAL A 285 31.68 3.37 -19.59
N ALA A 286 32.53 2.53 -19.01
CA ALA A 286 32.69 1.14 -19.43
C ALA A 286 31.40 0.32 -19.21
N ASP A 287 30.72 0.50 -18.10
CA ASP A 287 29.47 -0.22 -17.80
C ASP A 287 28.30 0.27 -18.67
N LEU A 288 28.22 1.57 -18.94
CA LEU A 288 27.25 2.11 -19.89
C LEU A 288 27.46 1.54 -21.30
N ARG A 289 28.70 1.39 -21.74
CA ARG A 289 29.02 0.78 -23.07
C ARG A 289 28.59 -0.70 -23.12
N LYS A 290 28.81 -1.46 -22.03
CA LYS A 290 28.32 -2.85 -21.93
C LYS A 290 26.79 -2.92 -22.02
N ALA A 291 26.10 -2.02 -21.30
CA ALA A 291 24.65 -1.95 -21.35
C ALA A 291 24.12 -1.61 -22.75
N VAL A 292 24.76 -0.63 -23.46
CA VAL A 292 24.39 -0.28 -24.84
C VAL A 292 24.59 -1.47 -25.77
N ALA A 293 25.72 -2.17 -25.70
CA ALA A 293 25.98 -3.34 -26.53
C ALA A 293 24.94 -4.46 -26.30
N ALA A 294 24.53 -4.70 -25.07
CA ALA A 294 23.48 -5.68 -24.74
C ALA A 294 22.12 -5.28 -25.36
N PHE A 295 21.75 -3.99 -25.32
CA PHE A 295 20.53 -3.51 -25.96
C PHE A 295 20.61 -3.60 -27.51
N GLU A 296 21.77 -3.35 -28.10
CA GLU A 296 21.98 -3.51 -29.54
C GLU A 296 21.84 -4.99 -29.98
N GLU A 297 22.34 -5.94 -29.18
CA GLU A 297 22.13 -7.38 -29.43
C GLU A 297 20.64 -7.77 -29.39
N VAL A 298 19.90 -7.25 -28.40
CA VAL A 298 18.45 -7.49 -28.29
C VAL A 298 17.72 -6.87 -29.49
N ALA A 299 18.07 -5.66 -29.88
CA ALA A 299 17.47 -5.00 -31.04
C ALA A 299 17.77 -5.77 -32.36
N ALA A 300 19.01 -6.26 -32.53
CA ALA A 300 19.38 -7.09 -33.66
C ALA A 300 18.64 -8.45 -33.68
N ALA A 301 18.40 -9.03 -32.50
CA ALA A 301 17.63 -10.27 -32.41
C ALA A 301 16.15 -10.08 -32.76
N LEU A 302 15.55 -8.93 -32.41
CA LEU A 302 14.16 -8.60 -32.74
C LEU A 302 13.97 -8.21 -34.23
N THR A 303 15.00 -7.80 -34.91
CA THR A 303 14.93 -7.43 -36.33
C THR A 303 15.20 -8.60 -37.29
N LYS A 304 15.60 -9.78 -36.81
CA LYS A 304 15.76 -10.97 -37.65
C LYS A 304 14.38 -11.47 -38.11
N PRO A 305 14.14 -11.60 -39.45
CA PRO A 305 12.87 -12.13 -39.93
C PRO A 305 12.70 -13.58 -39.49
N THR A 306 11.53 -13.91 -38.96
CA THR A 306 11.15 -15.28 -38.64
C THR A 306 11.21 -16.10 -39.94
N PRO A 307 11.88 -17.26 -39.97
CA PRO A 307 11.88 -18.10 -41.16
C PRO A 307 10.46 -18.56 -41.46
N THR A 308 9.94 -18.16 -42.61
CA THR A 308 8.64 -18.60 -43.12
C THR A 308 8.79 -20.08 -43.53
N THR A 309 8.31 -20.99 -42.73
CA THR A 309 8.13 -22.38 -43.14
C THR A 309 7.01 -22.41 -44.19
N VAL A 310 7.39 -22.60 -45.42
CA VAL A 310 6.46 -22.91 -46.51
C VAL A 310 6.00 -24.35 -46.28
N PRO A 311 4.68 -24.64 -46.20
CA PRO A 311 4.21 -26.02 -46.17
C PRO A 311 4.50 -26.67 -47.51
N GLY A 312 5.28 -27.75 -47.49
CA GLY A 312 5.56 -28.56 -48.68
C GLY A 312 4.30 -29.17 -49.27
N ASP A 313 4.22 -29.13 -50.59
CA ASP A 313 3.20 -29.75 -51.38
C ASP A 313 3.09 -31.26 -51.07
N ILE A 314 1.89 -31.70 -50.71
CA ILE A 314 1.55 -33.13 -50.60
C ILE A 314 1.26 -33.59 -52.01
N GLU A 315 2.22 -34.32 -52.64
CA GLU A 315 1.95 -35.13 -53.80
C GLU A 315 1.01 -36.27 -53.42
N VAL A 316 -0.15 -36.30 -54.09
CA VAL A 316 -1.09 -37.40 -54.07
C VAL A 316 -0.69 -38.37 -55.21
N SER A 317 -0.34 -39.58 -54.88
CA SER A 317 -0.32 -40.74 -55.79
C SER A 317 -1.09 -41.88 -55.17
#